data_661ae99eff9b250b82e5234ef38e4d68
#
_entry.id   661ae99eff9b250b82e5234ef38e4d68
#
_cell.length_a   1.000
_cell.length_b   1.000
_cell.length_c   1.000
_cell.angle_alpha   90.00
_cell.angle_beta   90.00
_cell.angle_gamma   90.00
#
_symmetry.space_group_name_H-M   'P 1'
#
loop_
_entity.id
_entity.type
_entity.pdbx_description
1 polymer ?
#
loop_
_entity_poly.entity_id
_entity_poly.type
_entity_poly.pdbx_seq_one_letter_code
_entity_poly.pdbx_strand_id
1 'polypeptide(L)'
;MFSSMRLRAFLMAFTSAFLCFIVFWMAVLLLNPTAISSSRQQEEVPLEQQGGSLYLPTKADCMTLLLCEEWDHPSLFFLLRFDPVEGCIPIFAFPQQLVLTHKQVAEPAEKIFAAHGIEGIRQALQESWKLPVDRYLMLSKEAAVELLQQFGPTALTLPEQVELTVGGIGITLEKGVQLLDGQRLWELLRKEVPADTLLQCELLPELMALCINQHLEYLQQDYSSSLFSAAVNAGTSDLIFSDYDTRRQAAAFLSQLSEQPAQPLTAEFVRNPDATLSLSDDSLQAVLAAFGAQAAPTQSS
;
A
#
# COMPACT_ATOMS: atom_id res chain seq x y z
N MET A 1 0.07 26.58 -51.10
CA MET A 1 0.84 25.54 -51.79
C MET A 1 2.10 25.10 -51.02
N PHE A 2 2.45 25.70 -49.88
CA PHE A 2 3.63 25.38 -49.05
C PHE A 2 3.42 24.30 -47.97
N SER A 3 2.17 23.89 -47.70
CA SER A 3 1.83 22.93 -46.66
C SER A 3 2.13 21.46 -47.06
N SER A 4 2.01 21.13 -48.34
CA SER A 4 2.16 19.76 -48.78
C SER A 4 3.63 19.29 -48.85
N MET A 5 4.55 20.21 -49.04
CA MET A 5 6.00 19.89 -49.16
C MET A 5 6.61 19.59 -47.76
N ARG A 6 6.21 20.29 -46.73
CA ARG A 6 6.64 20.04 -45.33
C ARG A 6 6.06 18.74 -44.78
N LEU A 7 4.81 18.44 -45.14
CA LEU A 7 4.17 17.18 -44.74
C LEU A 7 4.85 15.96 -45.40
N ARG A 8 5.22 16.10 -46.69
CA ARG A 8 5.96 15.02 -47.41
C ARG A 8 7.36 14.82 -46.85
N ALA A 9 8.09 15.90 -46.54
CA ALA A 9 9.40 15.83 -45.89
C ALA A 9 9.33 15.20 -44.51
N PHE A 10 8.30 15.58 -43.72
CA PHE A 10 8.04 14.96 -42.40
C PHE A 10 7.71 13.47 -42.54
N LEU A 11 6.83 13.09 -43.48
CA LEU A 11 6.47 11.68 -43.73
C LEU A 11 7.69 10.86 -44.18
N MET A 12 8.54 11.38 -45.05
CA MET A 12 9.77 10.68 -45.44
C MET A 12 10.78 10.54 -44.30
N ALA A 13 10.93 11.58 -43.46
CA ALA A 13 11.81 11.49 -42.29
C ALA A 13 11.26 10.49 -41.25
N PHE A 14 9.95 10.49 -41.04
CA PHE A 14 9.29 9.57 -40.10
C PHE A 14 9.38 8.10 -40.61
N THR A 15 9.10 7.85 -41.88
CA THR A 15 9.21 6.49 -42.44
C THR A 15 10.65 5.99 -42.43
N SER A 16 11.63 6.84 -42.69
CA SER A 16 13.06 6.49 -42.59
C SER A 16 13.46 6.15 -41.15
N ALA A 17 13.08 6.96 -40.19
CA ALA A 17 13.34 6.71 -38.76
C ALA A 17 12.66 5.41 -38.28
N PHE A 18 11.43 5.17 -38.70
CA PHE A 18 10.66 3.98 -38.37
C PHE A 18 11.26 2.71 -38.98
N LEU A 19 11.76 2.82 -40.23
CA LEU A 19 12.44 1.72 -40.90
C LEU A 19 13.77 1.39 -40.20
N CYS A 20 14.57 2.39 -39.82
CA CYS A 20 15.77 2.20 -39.01
C CYS A 20 15.48 1.54 -37.66
N PHE A 21 14.36 1.92 -37.00
CA PHE A 21 13.93 1.32 -35.74
C PHE A 21 13.56 -0.17 -35.92
N ILE A 22 12.84 -0.51 -37.00
CA ILE A 22 12.49 -1.91 -37.30
C ILE A 22 13.76 -2.74 -37.62
N VAL A 23 14.70 -2.18 -38.40
CA VAL A 23 15.96 -2.86 -38.72
C VAL A 23 16.82 -3.06 -37.48
N PHE A 24 16.87 -2.05 -36.59
CA PHE A 24 17.56 -2.17 -35.32
C PHE A 24 16.92 -3.25 -34.42
N TRP A 25 15.60 -3.30 -34.32
CA TRP A 25 14.90 -4.34 -33.58
C TRP A 25 15.07 -5.73 -34.17
N MET A 26 15.04 -5.86 -35.50
CA MET A 26 15.35 -7.12 -36.18
C MET A 26 16.81 -7.56 -35.96
N ALA A 27 17.76 -6.62 -35.97
CA ALA A 27 19.14 -6.92 -35.64
C ALA A 27 19.33 -7.38 -34.21
N VAL A 28 18.63 -6.75 -33.24
CA VAL A 28 18.65 -7.18 -31.83
C VAL A 28 18.05 -8.58 -31.68
N LEU A 29 16.97 -8.90 -32.39
CA LEU A 29 16.37 -10.24 -32.39
C LEU A 29 17.24 -11.30 -33.04
N LEU A 30 17.97 -10.95 -34.09
CA LEU A 30 18.90 -11.88 -34.79
C LEU A 30 20.23 -12.08 -34.04
N LEU A 31 20.67 -11.08 -33.28
CA LEU A 31 21.88 -11.16 -32.46
C LEU A 31 21.65 -11.79 -31.07
N ASN A 32 20.40 -11.92 -30.64
CA ASN A 32 20.00 -12.63 -29.41
C ASN A 32 19.11 -13.85 -29.74
N PRO A 33 19.66 -14.95 -30.23
CA PRO A 33 18.89 -16.16 -30.56
C PRO A 33 18.18 -16.79 -29.33
N THR A 34 18.58 -16.43 -28.10
CA THR A 34 17.94 -16.89 -26.86
C THR A 34 16.58 -16.26 -26.61
N ALA A 35 16.26 -15.12 -27.23
CA ALA A 35 14.94 -14.48 -27.06
C ALA A 35 13.84 -15.15 -27.94
N ILE A 36 14.19 -15.97 -28.93
CA ILE A 36 13.22 -16.64 -29.81
C ILE A 36 12.97 -18.09 -29.40
N SER A 37 13.87 -18.70 -28.62
CA SER A 37 13.74 -20.10 -28.21
C SER A 37 12.80 -20.31 -27.04
N SER A 38 12.32 -19.27 -26.37
CA SER A 38 11.34 -19.40 -25.28
C SER A 38 9.88 -19.56 -25.75
N SER A 39 9.58 -19.42 -27.05
CA SER A 39 8.20 -19.56 -27.55
C SER A 39 7.98 -20.79 -28.46
N ARG A 40 8.91 -21.72 -28.59
CA ARG A 40 8.72 -22.92 -29.44
C ARG A 40 9.50 -24.16 -28.99
N GLN A 41 9.47 -24.41 -27.68
CA GLN A 41 9.68 -25.77 -27.17
C GLN A 41 8.70 -25.96 -25.99
N GLN A 42 7.44 -26.17 -26.33
CA GLN A 42 6.67 -27.18 -25.62
C GLN A 42 7.30 -28.52 -25.96
N GLU A 43 8.47 -28.78 -25.40
CA GLU A 43 8.91 -30.11 -25.17
C GLU A 43 7.94 -30.67 -24.14
N GLU A 44 7.17 -31.68 -24.53
CA GLU A 44 6.45 -32.54 -23.60
C GLU A 44 7.48 -33.10 -22.63
N VAL A 45 7.77 -32.34 -21.59
CA VAL A 45 8.46 -32.86 -20.41
C VAL A 45 7.46 -33.84 -19.78
N PRO A 46 7.85 -35.13 -19.65
CA PRO A 46 7.02 -36.07 -18.96
C PRO A 46 6.60 -35.49 -17.60
N LEU A 47 5.32 -35.70 -17.23
CA LEU A 47 4.75 -35.37 -15.94
C LEU A 47 5.40 -36.20 -14.81
N GLU A 48 6.71 -36.13 -14.71
CA GLU A 48 7.46 -36.71 -13.61
C GLU A 48 8.02 -35.59 -12.75
N GLN A 49 7.29 -35.37 -11.64
CA GLN A 49 7.84 -34.87 -10.38
C GLN A 49 8.55 -33.51 -10.43
N GLN A 50 7.85 -32.46 -10.79
CA GLN A 50 8.04 -31.22 -10.04
C GLN A 50 7.21 -31.35 -8.74
N GLY A 51 7.74 -32.10 -7.82
CA GLY A 51 7.39 -32.02 -6.41
C GLY A 51 7.90 -30.68 -5.88
N GLY A 52 7.40 -29.57 -6.40
CA GLY A 52 7.53 -28.27 -5.78
C GLY A 52 6.88 -28.40 -4.40
N SER A 53 7.69 -28.39 -3.35
CA SER A 53 7.17 -28.29 -1.99
C SER A 53 6.17 -27.13 -1.98
N LEU A 54 4.91 -27.44 -1.74
CA LEU A 54 3.87 -26.43 -1.63
C LEU A 54 4.32 -25.44 -0.55
N TYR A 55 4.53 -24.18 -0.92
CA TYR A 55 4.91 -23.16 0.05
C TYR A 55 3.76 -22.99 1.05
N LEU A 56 4.05 -23.16 2.33
CA LEU A 56 3.11 -22.93 3.43
C LEU A 56 3.68 -21.79 4.28
N PRO A 57 2.96 -20.69 4.43
CA PRO A 57 3.38 -19.56 5.26
C PRO A 57 3.56 -19.98 6.72
N THR A 58 4.46 -19.32 7.39
CA THR A 58 4.76 -19.49 8.81
C THR A 58 4.61 -18.15 9.54
N LYS A 59 4.64 -18.16 10.88
CA LYS A 59 4.62 -16.92 11.67
C LYS A 59 5.82 -16.01 11.40
N ALA A 60 6.92 -16.52 10.89
CA ALA A 60 8.07 -15.72 10.50
C ALA A 60 7.79 -14.86 9.25
N ASP A 61 6.79 -15.22 8.46
CA ASP A 61 6.36 -14.46 7.28
C ASP A 61 5.42 -13.30 7.63
N CYS A 62 4.83 -13.32 8.84
CA CYS A 62 3.99 -12.23 9.30
C CYS A 62 4.83 -10.97 9.58
N MET A 63 4.26 -9.80 9.35
CA MET A 63 4.91 -8.50 9.61
C MET A 63 3.87 -7.44 9.94
N THR A 64 4.09 -6.71 11.02
CA THR A 64 3.29 -5.54 11.39
C THR A 64 4.05 -4.27 11.02
N LEU A 65 3.42 -3.42 10.22
CA LEU A 65 3.96 -2.17 9.71
C LEU A 65 3.19 -0.99 10.32
N LEU A 66 3.92 0.00 10.83
CA LEU A 66 3.37 1.29 11.25
C LEU A 66 3.62 2.31 10.15
N LEU A 67 2.55 2.95 9.67
CA LEU A 67 2.63 3.99 8.65
C LEU A 67 2.11 5.31 9.22
N CYS A 68 2.72 6.41 8.80
CA CYS A 68 2.17 7.75 8.99
C CYS A 68 2.68 8.69 7.90
N GLU A 69 2.10 9.88 7.85
CA GLU A 69 2.60 10.97 7.02
C GLU A 69 3.96 11.46 7.55
N GLU A 70 4.91 11.75 6.64
CA GLU A 70 6.20 12.33 6.97
C GLU A 70 6.03 13.83 7.26
N TRP A 71 5.54 14.14 8.45
CA TRP A 71 5.31 15.48 8.94
C TRP A 71 5.70 15.58 10.40
N ASP A 72 5.99 16.81 10.87
CA ASP A 72 6.32 17.07 12.30
C ASP A 72 5.16 16.70 13.24
N HIS A 73 3.93 16.72 12.74
CA HIS A 73 2.70 16.43 13.47
C HIS A 73 1.73 15.60 12.62
N PRO A 74 1.96 14.30 12.42
CA PRO A 74 1.02 13.45 11.68
C PRO A 74 -0.33 13.40 12.41
N SER A 75 -1.42 13.62 11.67
CA SER A 75 -2.77 13.58 12.21
C SER A 75 -3.27 12.17 12.50
N LEU A 76 -2.75 11.21 11.75
CA LEU A 76 -3.14 9.80 11.77
C LEU A 76 -1.93 8.88 11.73
N PHE A 77 -2.10 7.73 12.35
CA PHE A 77 -1.20 6.58 12.28
C PHE A 77 -1.99 5.37 11.77
N PHE A 78 -1.34 4.55 10.95
CA PHE A 78 -1.93 3.32 10.42
C PHE A 78 -1.10 2.13 10.86
N LEU A 79 -1.78 1.08 11.27
CA LEU A 79 -1.22 -0.24 11.45
C LEU A 79 -1.69 -1.14 10.33
N LEU A 80 -0.78 -1.83 9.70
CA LEU A 80 -1.04 -2.83 8.68
C LEU A 80 -0.29 -4.10 9.07
N ARG A 81 -1.00 -5.24 9.12
CA ARG A 81 -0.36 -6.52 9.37
C ARG A 81 -0.47 -7.40 8.14
N PHE A 82 0.66 -7.77 7.58
CA PHE A 82 0.74 -8.84 6.61
C PHE A 82 0.71 -10.17 7.35
N ASP A 83 -0.38 -10.92 7.23
CA ASP A 83 -0.56 -12.21 7.89
C ASP A 83 -0.98 -13.30 6.88
N PRO A 84 -0.01 -13.89 6.18
CA PRO A 84 -0.29 -14.92 5.19
C PRO A 84 -0.70 -16.26 5.83
N VAL A 85 -0.52 -16.44 7.14
CA VAL A 85 -0.95 -17.64 7.89
C VAL A 85 -2.46 -17.62 8.07
N GLU A 86 -3.00 -16.48 8.50
CA GLU A 86 -4.44 -16.27 8.63
C GLU A 86 -5.11 -15.88 7.30
N GLY A 87 -4.32 -15.62 6.26
CA GLY A 87 -4.82 -15.26 4.93
C GLY A 87 -5.40 -13.85 4.84
N CYS A 88 -4.91 -12.91 5.64
CA CYS A 88 -5.46 -11.55 5.71
C CYS A 88 -4.39 -10.46 5.87
N ILE A 89 -4.82 -9.22 5.58
CA ILE A 89 -4.05 -7.99 5.81
C ILE A 89 -4.97 -7.01 6.56
N PRO A 90 -5.14 -7.12 7.88
CA PRO A 90 -5.90 -6.14 8.65
C PRO A 90 -5.21 -4.78 8.61
N ILE A 91 -6.03 -3.73 8.45
CA ILE A 91 -5.62 -2.33 8.39
C ILE A 91 -6.42 -1.56 9.43
N PHE A 92 -5.72 -0.90 10.34
CA PHE A 92 -6.31 -0.10 11.40
C PHE A 92 -5.70 1.29 11.40
N ALA A 93 -6.54 2.33 11.58
CA ALA A 93 -6.07 3.70 11.74
C ALA A 93 -6.46 4.24 13.12
N PHE A 94 -5.58 5.07 13.68
CA PHE A 94 -5.86 5.78 14.92
C PHE A 94 -5.37 7.23 14.88
N PRO A 95 -6.09 8.15 15.52
CA PRO A 95 -5.78 9.57 15.49
C PRO A 95 -4.67 9.92 16.47
N GLN A 96 -4.02 11.06 16.25
CA GLN A 96 -2.95 11.59 17.09
C GLN A 96 -3.37 11.86 18.56
N GLN A 97 -4.69 12.02 18.81
CA GLN A 97 -5.24 12.22 20.15
C GLN A 97 -5.38 10.93 20.96
N LEU A 98 -5.15 9.76 20.35
CA LEU A 98 -5.24 8.48 21.06
C LEU A 98 -4.19 8.41 22.17
N VAL A 99 -4.66 8.09 23.40
CA VAL A 99 -3.78 7.92 24.56
C VAL A 99 -3.08 6.56 24.49
N LEU A 100 -1.77 6.59 24.53
CA LEU A 100 -0.90 5.43 24.63
C LEU A 100 0.00 5.55 25.87
N THR A 101 0.49 4.43 26.37
CA THR A 101 1.46 4.42 27.48
C THR A 101 2.87 4.34 26.89
N HIS A 102 3.71 5.32 27.25
CA HIS A 102 5.12 5.34 26.89
C HIS A 102 5.97 5.62 28.13
N LYS A 103 6.92 4.76 28.45
CA LYS A 103 7.75 4.85 29.69
C LYS A 103 6.90 4.99 30.95
N GLN A 104 5.82 4.23 31.04
CA GLN A 104 4.85 4.21 32.14
C GLN A 104 4.03 5.50 32.31
N VAL A 105 4.06 6.41 31.34
CA VAL A 105 3.25 7.63 31.30
C VAL A 105 2.21 7.49 30.19
N ALA A 106 0.94 7.78 30.53
CA ALA A 106 -0.14 7.80 29.55
C ALA A 106 -0.21 9.19 28.89
N GLU A 107 0.03 9.27 27.59
CA GLU A 107 0.06 10.51 26.82
C GLU A 107 -0.57 10.32 25.43
N PRO A 108 -1.13 11.39 24.82
CA PRO A 108 -1.59 11.34 23.44
C PRO A 108 -0.43 11.00 22.47
N ALA A 109 -0.72 10.27 21.42
CA ALA A 109 0.25 9.88 20.41
C ALA A 109 1.00 11.08 19.81
N GLU A 110 0.34 12.24 19.65
CA GLU A 110 0.98 13.48 19.19
C GLU A 110 2.14 13.94 20.07
N LYS A 111 2.01 13.83 21.39
CA LYS A 111 3.06 14.22 22.34
C LYS A 111 4.22 13.22 22.29
N ILE A 112 3.91 11.93 22.22
CA ILE A 112 4.91 10.87 22.12
C ILE A 112 5.69 11.05 20.82
N PHE A 113 4.99 11.29 19.70
CA PHE A 113 5.63 11.50 18.40
C PHE A 113 6.50 12.76 18.39
N ALA A 114 6.01 13.89 18.90
CA ALA A 114 6.76 15.14 18.96
C ALA A 114 8.06 15.02 19.79
N ALA A 115 8.05 14.19 20.85
CA ALA A 115 9.21 14.01 21.73
C ALA A 115 10.17 12.90 21.26
N HIS A 116 9.66 11.85 20.62
CA HIS A 116 10.39 10.60 20.37
C HIS A 116 10.25 10.06 18.93
N GLY A 117 9.54 10.77 18.05
CA GLY A 117 9.31 10.36 16.67
C GLY A 117 8.49 9.07 16.55
N ILE A 118 8.58 8.46 15.39
CA ILE A 118 7.87 7.20 15.07
C ILE A 118 8.29 6.04 15.98
N GLU A 119 9.55 6.03 16.40
CA GLU A 119 10.08 5.03 17.32
C GLU A 119 9.40 5.08 18.70
N GLY A 120 9.07 6.29 19.18
CA GLY A 120 8.28 6.47 20.40
C GLY A 120 6.89 5.89 20.29
N ILE A 121 6.22 6.05 19.15
CA ILE A 121 4.90 5.43 18.89
C ILE A 121 5.02 3.91 18.87
N ARG A 122 6.05 3.34 18.21
CA ARG A 122 6.29 1.90 18.19
C ARG A 122 6.44 1.32 19.60
N GLN A 123 7.24 1.97 20.44
CA GLN A 123 7.41 1.58 21.85
C GLN A 123 6.13 1.72 22.65
N ALA A 124 5.37 2.79 22.44
CA ALA A 124 4.10 3.01 23.12
C ALA A 124 3.05 1.95 22.77
N LEU A 125 2.96 1.52 21.52
CA LEU A 125 2.09 0.42 21.10
C LEU A 125 2.48 -0.90 21.77
N GLN A 126 3.78 -1.19 21.87
CA GLN A 126 4.28 -2.35 22.59
C GLN A 126 3.99 -2.30 24.09
N GLU A 127 4.11 -1.12 24.73
CA GLU A 127 3.83 -0.97 26.16
C GLU A 127 2.33 -1.02 26.45
N SER A 128 1.50 -0.29 25.66
CA SER A 128 0.06 -0.18 25.88
C SER A 128 -0.69 -1.47 25.54
N TRP A 129 -0.37 -2.05 24.40
CA TRP A 129 -1.18 -3.09 23.78
C TRP A 129 -0.45 -4.43 23.66
N LYS A 130 0.83 -4.50 24.05
CA LYS A 130 1.69 -5.66 23.80
C LYS A 130 1.76 -6.02 22.32
N LEU A 131 1.54 -5.04 21.46
CA LEU A 131 1.55 -5.17 20.01
C LEU A 131 2.95 -4.88 19.47
N PRO A 132 3.67 -5.89 18.99
CA PRO A 132 4.96 -5.67 18.35
C PRO A 132 4.74 -5.05 16.97
N VAL A 133 5.47 -3.98 16.69
CA VAL A 133 5.57 -3.37 15.36
C VAL A 133 6.95 -3.68 14.82
N ASP A 134 7.00 -4.41 13.70
CA ASP A 134 8.26 -4.91 13.13
C ASP A 134 9.01 -3.83 12.37
N ARG A 135 8.27 -3.00 11.60
CA ARG A 135 8.82 -1.97 10.74
C ARG A 135 7.93 -0.74 10.72
N TYR A 136 8.48 0.38 10.24
CA TYR A 136 7.72 1.59 9.98
C TYR A 136 8.01 2.17 8.59
N LEU A 137 7.08 2.98 8.09
CA LEU A 137 7.20 3.75 6.86
C LEU A 137 6.50 5.10 7.05
N MET A 138 7.25 6.19 6.89
CA MET A 138 6.71 7.54 6.84
C MET A 138 6.78 8.04 5.39
N LEU A 139 5.65 8.47 4.86
CA LEU A 139 5.54 8.90 3.46
C LEU A 139 5.20 10.38 3.39
N SER A 140 5.95 11.13 2.59
CA SER A 140 5.51 12.45 2.15
C SER A 140 4.30 12.31 1.21
N LYS A 141 3.58 13.42 1.00
CA LYS A 141 2.49 13.47 0.03
C LYS A 141 2.94 13.00 -1.36
N GLU A 142 4.06 13.55 -1.84
CA GLU A 142 4.62 13.27 -3.16
C GLU A 142 4.97 11.78 -3.28
N ALA A 143 5.55 11.22 -2.24
CA ALA A 143 5.89 9.81 -2.14
C ALA A 143 4.66 8.90 -2.17
N ALA A 144 3.61 9.25 -1.44
CA ALA A 144 2.35 8.51 -1.45
C ALA A 144 1.67 8.52 -2.82
N VAL A 145 1.64 9.68 -3.50
CA VAL A 145 1.11 9.81 -4.86
C VAL A 145 1.92 8.98 -5.85
N GLU A 146 3.25 9.01 -5.77
CA GLU A 146 4.12 8.24 -6.65
C GLU A 146 3.94 6.73 -6.44
N LEU A 147 3.83 6.30 -5.20
CA LEU A 147 3.56 4.89 -4.86
C LEU A 147 2.22 4.43 -5.43
N LEU A 148 1.16 5.23 -5.25
CA LEU A 148 -0.16 4.94 -5.84
C LEU A 148 -0.12 4.90 -7.38
N GLN A 149 0.66 5.76 -8.02
CA GLN A 149 0.83 5.74 -9.48
C GLN A 149 1.50 4.45 -9.97
N GLN A 150 2.44 3.91 -9.22
CA GLN A 150 3.12 2.67 -9.58
C GLN A 150 2.23 1.43 -9.46
N PHE A 151 1.26 1.44 -8.55
CA PHE A 151 0.23 0.39 -8.48
C PHE A 151 -0.68 0.39 -9.71
N GLY A 152 -0.82 1.53 -10.37
CA GLY A 152 -1.73 1.71 -11.50
C GLY A 152 -3.09 2.29 -11.08
N PRO A 153 -4.01 2.47 -12.05
CA PRO A 153 -5.29 3.11 -11.76
C PRO A 153 -6.18 2.21 -10.90
N THR A 154 -6.72 2.81 -9.84
CA THR A 154 -7.68 2.17 -8.91
C THR A 154 -9.10 2.47 -9.35
N ALA A 155 -9.97 1.44 -9.41
CA ALA A 155 -11.38 1.59 -9.70
C ALA A 155 -12.14 2.02 -8.43
N LEU A 156 -12.80 3.18 -8.50
CA LEU A 156 -13.62 3.71 -7.41
C LEU A 156 -15.02 4.06 -7.94
N THR A 157 -16.06 3.67 -7.18
CA THR A 157 -17.43 4.03 -7.54
C THR A 157 -17.83 5.33 -6.85
N LEU A 158 -18.05 6.38 -7.65
CA LEU A 158 -18.51 7.67 -7.15
C LEU A 158 -20.03 7.70 -7.05
N PRO A 159 -20.60 8.11 -5.90
CA PRO A 159 -22.06 8.23 -5.71
C PRO A 159 -22.65 9.39 -6.53
N GLU A 160 -21.85 10.40 -6.79
CA GLU A 160 -22.22 11.62 -7.54
C GLU A 160 -21.05 12.14 -8.35
N GLN A 161 -21.31 13.14 -9.18
CA GLN A 161 -20.29 13.82 -9.98
C GLN A 161 -19.39 14.68 -9.08
N VAL A 162 -18.08 14.62 -9.30
CA VAL A 162 -17.08 15.36 -8.52
C VAL A 162 -16.18 16.18 -9.44
N GLU A 163 -16.01 17.46 -9.12
CA GLU A 163 -15.05 18.33 -9.80
C GLU A 163 -13.73 18.38 -9.03
N LEU A 164 -12.63 18.09 -9.68
CA LEU A 164 -11.28 18.11 -9.09
C LEU A 164 -10.41 19.15 -9.81
N THR A 165 -9.34 19.57 -9.13
CA THR A 165 -8.25 20.31 -9.75
C THR A 165 -6.96 19.49 -9.62
N VAL A 166 -6.45 19.02 -10.75
CA VAL A 166 -5.26 18.20 -10.84
C VAL A 166 -4.19 18.95 -11.62
N GLY A 167 -3.05 19.25 -10.98
CA GLY A 167 -1.98 20.01 -11.63
C GLY A 167 -2.41 21.41 -12.15
N GLY A 168 -3.41 22.03 -11.51
CA GLY A 168 -3.97 23.32 -11.93
C GLY A 168 -5.04 23.23 -13.04
N ILE A 169 -5.39 22.01 -13.49
CA ILE A 169 -6.41 21.77 -14.52
C ILE A 169 -7.67 21.26 -13.83
N GLY A 170 -8.81 21.92 -14.07
CA GLY A 170 -10.12 21.44 -13.64
C GLY A 170 -10.52 20.20 -14.44
N ILE A 171 -10.88 19.13 -13.74
CA ILE A 171 -11.43 17.90 -14.32
C ILE A 171 -12.73 17.54 -13.63
N THR A 172 -13.63 16.93 -14.39
CA THR A 172 -14.90 16.42 -13.86
C THR A 172 -14.87 14.91 -13.88
N LEU A 173 -15.11 14.30 -12.73
CA LEU A 173 -15.33 12.86 -12.59
C LEU A 173 -16.84 12.62 -12.56
N GLU A 174 -17.33 11.80 -13.48
CA GLU A 174 -18.75 11.47 -13.53
C GLU A 174 -19.15 10.48 -12.44
N LYS A 175 -20.44 10.46 -12.09
CA LYS A 175 -21.03 9.42 -11.23
C LYS A 175 -20.80 8.03 -11.83
N GLY A 176 -20.53 7.05 -10.96
CA GLY A 176 -20.30 5.65 -11.35
C GLY A 176 -18.84 5.23 -11.18
N VAL A 177 -18.45 4.15 -11.83
CA VAL A 177 -17.08 3.62 -11.73
C VAL A 177 -16.11 4.50 -12.48
N GLN A 178 -15.10 4.99 -11.78
CA GLN A 178 -14.00 5.79 -12.30
C GLN A 178 -12.67 5.08 -12.08
N LEU A 179 -11.78 5.10 -13.08
CA LEU A 179 -10.40 4.63 -12.95
C LEU A 179 -9.51 5.82 -12.63
N LEU A 180 -8.99 5.86 -11.42
CA LEU A 180 -8.23 6.98 -10.90
C LEU A 180 -6.75 6.60 -10.76
N ASP A 181 -5.88 7.36 -11.43
CA ASP A 181 -4.44 7.31 -11.17
C ASP A 181 -4.12 7.88 -9.78
N GLY A 182 -2.89 7.69 -9.30
CA GLY A 182 -2.50 8.10 -7.96
C GLY A 182 -2.73 9.59 -7.68
N GLN A 183 -2.52 10.47 -8.66
CA GLN A 183 -2.72 11.91 -8.47
C GLN A 183 -4.22 12.28 -8.38
N ARG A 184 -5.06 11.70 -9.23
CA ARG A 184 -6.51 11.93 -9.19
C ARG A 184 -7.12 11.36 -7.92
N LEU A 185 -6.69 10.17 -7.53
CA LEU A 185 -7.10 9.52 -6.29
C LEU A 185 -6.73 10.40 -5.08
N TRP A 186 -5.51 10.90 -5.01
CA TRP A 186 -5.07 11.80 -3.95
C TRP A 186 -5.90 13.09 -3.87
N GLU A 187 -6.12 13.76 -5.01
CA GLU A 187 -6.92 15.00 -5.03
C GLU A 187 -8.39 14.75 -4.68
N LEU A 188 -8.95 13.59 -5.07
CA LEU A 188 -10.28 13.18 -4.65
C LEU A 188 -10.34 13.00 -3.13
N LEU A 189 -9.40 12.29 -2.54
CA LEU A 189 -9.32 12.11 -1.10
C LEU A 189 -9.23 13.42 -0.36
N ARG A 190 -8.34 14.30 -0.80
CA ARG A 190 -8.16 15.61 -0.19
C ARG A 190 -9.43 16.46 -0.23
N LYS A 191 -10.28 16.28 -1.24
CA LYS A 191 -11.54 17.01 -1.38
C LYS A 191 -12.68 16.37 -0.62
N GLU A 192 -12.85 15.06 -0.75
CA GLU A 192 -14.05 14.35 -0.29
C GLU A 192 -13.90 13.77 1.13
N VAL A 193 -12.66 13.48 1.56
CA VAL A 193 -12.46 12.99 2.94
C VAL A 193 -12.56 14.16 3.92
N PRO A 194 -13.49 14.11 4.86
CA PRO A 194 -13.68 15.18 5.83
C PRO A 194 -12.42 15.44 6.68
N ALA A 195 -12.30 16.66 7.21
CA ALA A 195 -11.22 17.02 8.14
C ALA A 195 -11.37 16.37 9.53
N ASP A 196 -12.49 15.69 9.80
CA ASP A 196 -12.71 14.95 11.04
C ASP A 196 -11.82 13.71 11.07
N THR A 197 -10.88 13.68 12.01
CA THR A 197 -9.89 12.59 12.13
C THR A 197 -10.52 11.24 12.48
N LEU A 198 -11.64 11.21 13.19
CA LEU A 198 -12.34 9.96 13.52
C LEU A 198 -12.97 9.35 12.26
N LEU A 199 -13.62 10.19 11.45
CA LEU A 199 -14.15 9.73 10.16
C LEU A 199 -13.05 9.31 9.19
N GLN A 200 -11.88 9.97 9.23
CA GLN A 200 -10.71 9.54 8.48
C GLN A 200 -10.20 8.17 8.94
N CYS A 201 -10.26 7.85 10.24
CA CYS A 201 -9.90 6.52 10.76
C CYS A 201 -10.82 5.40 10.24
N GLU A 202 -12.03 5.70 9.80
CA GLU A 202 -12.93 4.74 9.17
C GLU A 202 -12.68 4.63 7.66
N LEU A 203 -12.66 5.77 6.96
CA LEU A 203 -12.64 5.81 5.50
C LEU A 203 -11.29 5.44 4.88
N LEU A 204 -10.17 5.86 5.49
CA LEU A 204 -8.86 5.63 4.88
C LEU A 204 -8.41 4.16 4.92
N PRO A 205 -8.64 3.38 5.99
CA PRO A 205 -8.41 1.93 5.95
C PRO A 205 -9.24 1.20 4.88
N GLU A 206 -10.50 1.60 4.66
CA GLU A 206 -11.35 1.04 3.60
C GLU A 206 -10.75 1.28 2.22
N LEU A 207 -10.28 2.50 1.97
CA LEU A 207 -9.64 2.84 0.71
C LEU A 207 -8.32 2.11 0.53
N MET A 208 -7.49 2.04 1.57
CA MET A 208 -6.23 1.29 1.51
C MET A 208 -6.49 -0.18 1.21
N ALA A 209 -7.50 -0.79 1.85
CA ALA A 209 -7.91 -2.16 1.58
C ALA A 209 -8.37 -2.34 0.13
N LEU A 210 -9.19 -1.41 -0.39
CA LEU A 210 -9.63 -1.39 -1.78
C LEU A 210 -8.44 -1.35 -2.75
N CYS A 211 -7.49 -0.44 -2.53
CA CYS A 211 -6.29 -0.32 -3.37
C CYS A 211 -5.45 -1.61 -3.33
N ILE A 212 -5.20 -2.16 -2.16
CA ILE A 212 -4.42 -3.40 -2.02
C ILE A 212 -5.13 -4.55 -2.73
N ASN A 213 -6.44 -4.74 -2.51
CA ASN A 213 -7.20 -5.86 -3.07
C ASN A 213 -7.29 -5.79 -4.60
N GLN A 214 -7.38 -4.60 -5.19
CA GLN A 214 -7.39 -4.46 -6.65
C GLN A 214 -6.05 -4.72 -7.31
N HIS A 215 -4.95 -4.60 -6.55
CA HIS A 215 -3.59 -4.71 -7.08
C HIS A 215 -2.81 -5.93 -6.56
N LEU A 216 -3.50 -6.91 -5.97
CA LEU A 216 -2.87 -8.13 -5.44
C LEU A 216 -2.09 -8.93 -6.48
N GLU A 217 -2.52 -8.89 -7.74
CA GLU A 217 -1.82 -9.58 -8.83
C GLU A 217 -0.37 -9.10 -9.00
N TYR A 218 -0.06 -7.84 -8.64
CA TYR A 218 1.30 -7.33 -8.70
C TYR A 218 2.25 -8.01 -7.70
N LEU A 219 1.72 -8.62 -6.64
CA LEU A 219 2.52 -9.41 -5.70
C LEU A 219 3.06 -10.71 -6.33
N GLN A 220 2.46 -11.16 -7.42
CA GLN A 220 2.87 -12.37 -8.16
C GLN A 220 3.88 -12.08 -9.25
N GLN A 221 4.06 -10.81 -9.63
CA GLN A 221 4.89 -10.41 -10.77
C GLN A 221 6.28 -9.94 -10.31
N ASP A 222 7.21 -9.86 -11.26
CA ASP A 222 8.56 -9.32 -11.05
C ASP A 222 8.55 -7.82 -10.63
N TYR A 223 7.41 -7.15 -10.79
CA TYR A 223 7.20 -5.76 -10.36
C TYR A 223 7.23 -5.55 -8.84
N SER A 224 6.97 -6.58 -8.05
CA SER A 224 6.90 -6.45 -6.59
C SER A 224 8.20 -5.91 -5.98
N SER A 225 9.36 -6.24 -6.57
CA SER A 225 10.65 -5.70 -6.13
C SER A 225 10.82 -4.21 -6.43
N SER A 226 10.29 -3.74 -7.56
CA SER A 226 10.32 -2.32 -7.93
C SER A 226 9.37 -1.50 -7.06
N LEU A 227 8.18 -2.01 -6.76
CA LEU A 227 7.23 -1.39 -5.84
C LEU A 227 7.81 -1.28 -4.41
N PHE A 228 8.45 -2.35 -3.92
CA PHE A 228 9.12 -2.32 -2.63
C PHE A 228 10.22 -1.26 -2.61
N SER A 229 11.09 -1.25 -3.63
CA SER A 229 12.17 -0.26 -3.74
C SER A 229 11.63 1.17 -3.84
N ALA A 230 10.53 1.38 -4.56
CA ALA A 230 9.87 2.67 -4.63
C ALA A 230 9.33 3.11 -3.26
N ALA A 231 8.63 2.23 -2.54
CA ALA A 231 8.09 2.53 -1.21
C ALA A 231 9.21 2.91 -0.22
N VAL A 232 10.31 2.14 -0.19
CA VAL A 232 11.45 2.40 0.71
C VAL A 232 12.19 3.69 0.35
N ASN A 233 12.31 4.00 -0.95
CA ASN A 233 13.02 5.20 -1.41
C ASN A 233 12.16 6.47 -1.35
N ALA A 234 10.85 6.32 -1.29
CA ALA A 234 9.90 7.43 -1.32
C ALA A 234 9.73 8.14 0.04
N GLY A 235 10.16 7.51 1.14
CA GLY A 235 9.95 8.04 2.49
C GLY A 235 11.05 7.65 3.46
N THR A 236 10.84 7.96 4.73
CA THR A 236 11.69 7.52 5.83
C THR A 236 11.20 6.18 6.36
N SER A 237 12.07 5.16 6.36
CA SER A 237 11.69 3.79 6.68
C SER A 237 12.84 3.00 7.32
N ASP A 238 12.52 2.01 8.14
CA ASP A 238 13.44 0.96 8.60
C ASP A 238 13.26 -0.36 7.84
N LEU A 239 12.42 -0.39 6.80
CA LEU A 239 12.27 -1.53 5.88
C LEU A 239 13.58 -1.82 5.15
N ILE A 240 13.94 -3.09 5.06
CA ILE A 240 15.13 -3.55 4.35
C ILE A 240 14.77 -4.58 3.29
N PHE A 241 15.60 -4.73 2.28
CA PHE A 241 15.32 -5.64 1.15
C PHE A 241 15.05 -7.09 1.60
N SER A 242 15.69 -7.56 2.66
CA SER A 242 15.41 -8.91 3.20
C SER A 242 13.98 -9.06 3.73
N ASP A 243 13.32 -7.97 4.17
CA ASP A 243 11.91 -8.03 4.58
C ASP A 243 11.01 -8.39 3.41
N TYR A 244 11.32 -7.87 2.22
CA TYR A 244 10.64 -8.21 0.98
C TYR A 244 10.99 -9.61 0.49
N ASP A 245 12.29 -9.93 0.37
CA ASP A 245 12.74 -11.19 -0.23
C ASP A 245 12.26 -12.41 0.56
N THR A 246 12.27 -12.33 1.89
CA THR A 246 11.77 -13.40 2.76
C THR A 246 10.27 -13.64 2.58
N ARG A 247 9.49 -12.58 2.34
CA ARG A 247 8.02 -12.63 2.29
C ARG A 247 7.43 -12.71 0.88
N ARG A 248 8.28 -12.64 -0.15
CA ARG A 248 7.82 -12.68 -1.55
C ARG A 248 6.97 -13.91 -1.87
N GLN A 249 7.37 -15.09 -1.40
CA GLN A 249 6.62 -16.32 -1.62
C GLN A 249 5.31 -16.33 -0.83
N ALA A 250 5.32 -15.82 0.39
CA ALA A 250 4.13 -15.67 1.21
C ALA A 250 3.13 -14.68 0.60
N ALA A 251 3.62 -13.59 0.00
CA ALA A 251 2.77 -12.63 -0.71
C ALA A 251 2.12 -13.24 -1.94
N ALA A 252 2.87 -14.00 -2.75
CA ALA A 252 2.33 -14.73 -3.89
C ALA A 252 1.31 -15.80 -3.45
N PHE A 253 1.56 -16.49 -2.35
CA PHE A 253 0.59 -17.45 -1.76
C PHE A 253 -0.69 -16.73 -1.33
N LEU A 254 -0.59 -15.62 -0.60
CA LEU A 254 -1.74 -14.87 -0.11
C LEU A 254 -2.62 -14.36 -1.27
N SER A 255 -2.03 -13.86 -2.35
CA SER A 255 -2.76 -13.37 -3.52
C SER A 255 -3.51 -14.49 -4.28
N GLN A 256 -3.12 -15.75 -4.10
CA GLN A 256 -3.84 -16.91 -4.66
C GLN A 256 -4.90 -17.47 -3.70
N LEU A 257 -4.73 -17.24 -2.39
CA LEU A 257 -5.63 -17.76 -1.37
C LEU A 257 -6.92 -16.94 -1.27
N SER A 258 -6.84 -15.62 -1.44
CA SER A 258 -7.96 -14.71 -1.24
C SER A 258 -7.93 -13.58 -2.28
N GLU A 259 -9.12 -13.24 -2.81
CA GLU A 259 -9.29 -12.07 -3.68
C GLU A 259 -9.34 -10.75 -2.89
N GLN A 260 -9.64 -10.82 -1.60
CA GLN A 260 -9.78 -9.64 -0.73
C GLN A 260 -9.13 -9.89 0.64
N PRO A 261 -7.82 -10.10 0.71
CA PRO A 261 -7.14 -10.31 1.98
C PRO A 261 -7.03 -9.02 2.81
N ALA A 262 -6.98 -7.83 2.18
CA ALA A 262 -6.93 -6.57 2.91
C ALA A 262 -8.31 -6.24 3.48
N GLN A 263 -8.35 -6.02 4.80
CA GLN A 263 -9.57 -5.83 5.57
C GLN A 263 -9.44 -4.59 6.46
N PRO A 264 -10.32 -3.58 6.29
CA PRO A 264 -10.35 -2.45 7.20
C PRO A 264 -10.88 -2.88 8.56
N LEU A 265 -10.29 -2.36 9.63
CA LEU A 265 -10.79 -2.50 10.98
C LEU A 265 -11.34 -1.16 11.45
N THR A 266 -12.63 -1.13 11.75
CA THR A 266 -13.28 0.00 12.40
C THR A 266 -13.20 -0.15 13.91
N ALA A 267 -13.03 0.97 14.62
CA ALA A 267 -12.96 0.99 16.08
C ALA A 267 -13.76 2.15 16.65
N GLU A 268 -14.35 1.92 17.79
CA GLU A 268 -15.04 2.96 18.56
C GLU A 268 -14.04 3.70 19.46
N PHE A 269 -13.93 5.01 19.24
CA PHE A 269 -13.11 5.90 20.06
C PHE A 269 -13.96 6.61 21.10
N VAL A 270 -13.57 6.50 22.35
CA VAL A 270 -14.19 7.15 23.49
C VAL A 270 -13.46 8.45 23.79
N ARG A 271 -14.20 9.57 23.80
CA ARG A 271 -13.63 10.88 24.12
C ARG A 271 -13.51 11.06 25.63
N ASN A 272 -12.30 11.34 26.10
CA ASN A 272 -12.00 11.65 27.49
C ASN A 272 -12.34 13.12 27.83
N PRO A 273 -12.47 13.49 29.12
CA PRO A 273 -12.79 14.87 29.56
C PRO A 273 -11.76 15.91 29.13
N ASP A 274 -10.51 15.51 28.91
CA ASP A 274 -9.39 16.36 28.46
C ASP A 274 -9.28 16.44 26.93
N ALA A 275 -10.30 16.00 26.19
CA ALA A 275 -10.38 15.93 24.74
C ALA A 275 -9.45 14.90 24.09
N THR A 276 -8.72 14.11 24.87
CA THR A 276 -7.98 12.94 24.33
C THR A 276 -8.94 11.80 24.01
N LEU A 277 -8.44 10.75 23.37
CA LEU A 277 -9.21 9.59 22.92
C LEU A 277 -8.66 8.30 23.52
N SER A 278 -9.56 7.37 23.80
CA SER A 278 -9.23 5.98 24.15
C SER A 278 -10.03 5.05 23.24
N LEU A 279 -9.55 3.83 23.02
CA LEU A 279 -10.39 2.80 22.40
C LEU A 279 -11.39 2.26 23.41
N SER A 280 -12.60 1.90 22.95
CA SER A 280 -13.49 1.06 23.76
C SER A 280 -12.84 -0.31 23.99
N ASP A 281 -13.19 -0.99 25.09
CA ASP A 281 -12.60 -2.29 25.43
C ASP A 281 -12.84 -3.32 24.30
N ASP A 282 -14.03 -3.34 23.72
CA ASP A 282 -14.40 -4.25 22.63
C ASP A 282 -13.57 -3.96 21.36
N SER A 283 -13.39 -2.68 21.03
CA SER A 283 -12.57 -2.27 19.89
C SER A 283 -11.09 -2.62 20.11
N LEU A 284 -10.58 -2.40 21.31
CA LEU A 284 -9.20 -2.78 21.65
C LEU A 284 -9.01 -4.29 21.49
N GLN A 285 -9.94 -5.12 22.00
CA GLN A 285 -9.86 -6.57 21.85
C GLN A 285 -9.91 -7.00 20.38
N ALA A 286 -10.78 -6.39 19.58
CA ALA A 286 -10.87 -6.67 18.14
C ALA A 286 -9.56 -6.34 17.42
N VAL A 287 -8.95 -5.18 17.70
CA VAL A 287 -7.65 -4.78 17.14
C VAL A 287 -6.56 -5.77 17.58
N LEU A 288 -6.47 -6.10 18.87
CA LEU A 288 -5.46 -7.03 19.37
C LEU A 288 -5.59 -8.42 18.74
N ALA A 289 -6.81 -8.92 18.58
CA ALA A 289 -7.08 -10.20 17.92
C ALA A 289 -6.63 -10.19 16.46
N ALA A 290 -6.99 -9.14 15.70
CA ALA A 290 -6.63 -9.00 14.29
C ALA A 290 -5.11 -8.87 14.07
N PHE A 291 -4.40 -8.25 15.01
CA PHE A 291 -2.94 -8.09 14.95
C PHE A 291 -2.17 -9.23 15.64
N GLY A 292 -2.85 -10.29 16.08
CA GLY A 292 -2.22 -11.47 16.68
C GLY A 292 -1.57 -11.21 18.04
N ALA A 293 -1.95 -10.12 18.71
CA ALA A 293 -1.53 -9.83 20.07
C ALA A 293 -2.45 -10.58 21.05
N GLN A 294 -1.87 -11.22 22.06
CA GLN A 294 -2.68 -11.86 23.10
C GLN A 294 -3.23 -10.80 24.04
N ALA A 295 -4.55 -10.74 24.15
CA ALA A 295 -5.19 -9.96 25.19
C ALA A 295 -4.68 -10.41 26.56
N ALA A 296 -4.23 -9.46 27.39
CA ALA A 296 -3.95 -9.78 28.79
C ALA A 296 -5.26 -10.31 29.43
N PRO A 297 -5.22 -11.40 30.21
CA PRO A 297 -6.41 -11.91 30.86
C PRO A 297 -7.01 -10.80 31.70
N THR A 298 -8.26 -10.43 31.41
CA THR A 298 -9.03 -9.47 32.22
C THR A 298 -9.06 -10.00 33.64
N GLN A 299 -8.34 -9.36 34.56
CA GLN A 299 -8.49 -9.66 35.97
C GLN A 299 -9.88 -9.16 36.37
N SER A 300 -10.85 -10.07 36.42
CA SER A 300 -12.15 -9.81 37.05
C SER A 300 -11.92 -9.53 38.52
N SER A 301 -12.02 -8.27 38.89
CA SER A 301 -12.07 -7.80 40.29
C SER A 301 -13.41 -8.09 40.94
#